data_f81aae29efb70fa323273ec05cd4a42c
#
_entry.id   f81aae29efb70fa323273ec05cd4a42c
#
_cell.length_a   1.000
_cell.length_b   1.000
_cell.length_c   1.000
_cell.angle_alpha   90.00
_cell.angle_beta   90.00
_cell.angle_gamma   90.00
#
_symmetry.space_group_name_H-M   'P 1'
#
loop_
_entity.id
_entity.type
_entity.pdbx_description
1 polymer ?
#
loop_
_entity_poly.entity_id
_entity_poly.type
_entity_poly.pdbx_seq_one_letter_code
_entity_poly.pdbx_strand_id
1 'polypeptide(L)'
;KAVRAIQSALIIGSSQAALYTPIDTSTLINSQYRELDIKGTRLTGRVGYSANYAVYVHDPNVPQTFRRATAQKEFLTKGFEDTRDLIDRTIKKEMSL
;
A
#
# COMPACT_ATOMS: atom_id res chain seq x y z
N LYS A 1 -5.18 19.29 7.92
CA LYS A 1 -4.24 19.15 6.78
C LYS A 1 -3.38 17.90 6.87
N ALA A 2 -2.79 17.62 8.05
CA ALA A 2 -1.93 16.47 8.22
C ALA A 2 -2.70 15.15 8.03
N VAL A 3 -3.91 15.06 8.56
CA VAL A 3 -4.76 13.87 8.39
C VAL A 3 -5.05 13.64 6.91
N ARG A 4 -5.42 14.71 6.18
CA ARG A 4 -5.71 14.61 4.75
C ARG A 4 -4.47 14.20 3.96
N ALA A 5 -3.30 14.75 4.29
CA ALA A 5 -2.05 14.41 3.64
C ALA A 5 -1.71 12.92 3.80
N ILE A 6 -1.83 12.40 5.02
CA ILE A 6 -1.57 10.98 5.29
C ILE A 6 -2.60 10.10 4.59
N GLN A 7 -3.88 10.46 4.62
CA GLN A 7 -4.92 9.70 3.93
C GLN A 7 -4.65 9.65 2.43
N SER A 8 -4.26 10.77 1.82
CA SER A 8 -3.93 10.82 0.40
C SER A 8 -2.74 9.92 0.08
N ALA A 9 -1.70 9.95 0.92
CA ALA A 9 -0.53 9.08 0.75
C ALA A 9 -0.91 7.60 0.83
N LEU A 10 -1.75 7.23 1.80
CA LEU A 10 -2.20 5.84 1.95
C LEU A 10 -2.99 5.37 0.74
N ILE A 11 -3.87 6.23 0.21
CA ILE A 11 -4.67 5.90 -0.97
C ILE A 11 -3.76 5.70 -2.20
N ILE A 12 -2.82 6.61 -2.42
CA ILE A 12 -1.90 6.52 -3.57
C ILE A 12 -1.07 5.22 -3.50
N GLY A 13 -0.42 4.99 -2.38
CA GLY A 13 0.44 3.81 -2.21
C GLY A 13 -0.34 2.51 -2.24
N SER A 14 -1.49 2.47 -1.56
CA SER A 14 -2.30 1.25 -1.49
C SER A 14 -2.95 0.92 -2.84
N SER A 15 -3.30 1.92 -3.63
CA SER A 15 -3.87 1.70 -4.97
C SER A 15 -2.84 1.08 -5.91
N GLN A 16 -1.59 1.55 -5.87
CA GLN A 16 -0.52 0.98 -6.67
C GLN A 16 -0.15 -0.42 -6.16
N ALA A 17 -0.12 -0.62 -4.85
CA ALA A 17 0.12 -1.95 -4.27
C ALA A 17 -0.98 -2.93 -4.68
N ALA A 18 -2.24 -2.49 -4.72
CA ALA A 18 -3.35 -3.32 -5.19
C ALA A 18 -3.17 -3.75 -6.64
N LEU A 19 -2.65 -2.86 -7.49
CA LEU A 19 -2.37 -3.18 -8.89
C LEU A 19 -1.31 -4.28 -9.00
N TYR A 20 -0.32 -4.28 -8.12
CA TYR A 20 0.75 -5.28 -8.11
C TYR A 20 0.38 -6.55 -7.34
N THR A 21 -0.74 -6.54 -6.61
CA THR A 21 -1.16 -7.69 -5.80
C THR A 21 -1.66 -8.82 -6.69
N PRO A 22 -1.20 -10.07 -6.49
CA PRO A 22 -1.74 -11.22 -7.20
C PRO A 22 -3.24 -11.41 -6.92
N ILE A 23 -4.01 -11.75 -7.95
CA ILE A 23 -5.47 -11.92 -7.83
C ILE A 23 -5.93 -13.34 -8.15
N ASP A 24 -5.04 -14.32 -8.02
CA ASP A 24 -5.40 -15.73 -8.27
C ASP A 24 -6.59 -16.17 -7.42
N THR A 25 -6.69 -15.63 -6.21
CA THR A 25 -7.94 -15.61 -5.44
C THR A 25 -8.19 -14.16 -5.05
N SER A 26 -9.40 -13.69 -5.17
CA SER A 26 -9.71 -12.30 -4.79
C SER A 26 -9.57 -12.05 -3.28
N THR A 27 -9.42 -13.10 -2.47
CA THR A 27 -9.28 -12.99 -1.02
C THR A 27 -8.10 -12.10 -0.62
N LEU A 28 -6.95 -12.24 -1.28
CA LEU A 28 -5.77 -11.45 -0.93
C LEU A 28 -5.99 -9.96 -1.17
N ILE A 29 -6.45 -9.59 -2.36
CA ILE A 29 -6.64 -8.18 -2.70
C ILE A 29 -7.76 -7.56 -1.84
N ASN A 30 -8.79 -8.32 -1.52
CA ASN A 30 -9.90 -7.85 -0.68
C ASN A 30 -9.51 -7.75 0.79
N SER A 31 -8.37 -8.32 1.19
CA SER A 31 -7.89 -8.23 2.57
C SER A 31 -7.08 -6.98 2.85
N GLN A 32 -6.82 -6.14 1.85
CA GLN A 32 -6.10 -4.89 2.06
C GLN A 32 -6.86 -3.97 3.01
N TYR A 33 -6.14 -3.38 3.95
CA TYR A 33 -6.74 -2.43 4.90
C TYR A 33 -5.82 -1.22 5.05
N ARG A 34 -6.42 -0.12 5.49
CA ARG A 34 -5.71 1.13 5.80
C ARG A 34 -6.15 1.59 7.18
N GLU A 35 -5.19 2.00 7.98
CA GLU A 35 -5.44 2.47 9.33
C GLU A 35 -4.79 3.82 9.55
N LEU A 36 -5.43 4.64 10.36
CA LEU A 36 -4.91 5.94 10.78
C LEU A 36 -4.92 5.96 12.29
N ASP A 37 -3.76 6.21 12.90
CA ASP A 37 -3.60 6.22 14.34
C ASP A 37 -3.09 7.60 14.78
N ILE A 38 -3.76 8.20 15.75
CA ILE A 38 -3.41 9.51 16.29
C ILE A 38 -3.11 9.36 17.77
N LYS A 39 -1.86 9.66 18.17
CA LYS A 39 -1.43 9.63 19.58
C LYS A 39 -0.75 10.97 19.89
N GLY A 40 -1.44 11.81 20.64
CA GLY A 40 -0.95 13.15 20.95
C GLY A 40 -0.72 13.93 19.66
N THR A 41 0.53 14.33 19.40
CA THR A 41 0.92 15.04 18.18
C THR A 41 1.42 14.11 17.07
N ARG A 42 1.49 12.80 17.35
CA ARG A 42 1.97 11.83 16.35
C ARG A 42 0.81 11.29 15.53
N LEU A 43 0.96 11.33 14.22
CA LEU A 43 0.00 10.79 13.27
C LEU A 43 0.69 9.69 12.46
N THR A 44 0.11 8.48 12.48
CA THR A 44 0.69 7.32 11.80
C THR A 44 -0.34 6.70 10.86
N GLY A 45 0.06 6.47 9.61
CA GLY A 45 -0.75 5.73 8.64
C GLY A 45 -0.18 4.35 8.40
N ARG A 46 -1.05 3.37 8.24
CA ARG A 46 -0.65 1.98 7.96
C ARG A 46 -1.47 1.40 6.84
N VAL A 47 -0.81 0.59 6.01
CA VAL A 47 -1.48 -0.22 4.98
C VAL A 47 -1.01 -1.65 5.17
N GLY A 48 -1.92 -2.60 5.08
CA GLY A 48 -1.57 -4.00 5.22
C GLY A 48 -2.59 -4.90 4.54
N TYR A 49 -2.34 -6.19 4.63
CA TYR A 49 -3.21 -7.24 4.13
C TYR A 49 -3.48 -8.22 5.26
N SER A 50 -4.75 -8.48 5.54
CA SER A 50 -5.14 -9.36 6.66
C SER A 50 -5.16 -10.84 6.32
N ALA A 51 -5.07 -11.21 5.03
CA ALA A 51 -4.99 -12.62 4.64
C ALA A 51 -3.74 -13.26 5.23
N ASN A 52 -3.90 -14.42 5.87
CA ASN A 52 -2.82 -15.06 6.61
C ASN A 52 -1.67 -15.53 5.73
N TYR A 53 -1.88 -15.69 4.42
CA TYR A 53 -0.85 -16.07 3.48
C TYR A 53 -0.18 -14.87 2.77
N ALA A 54 -0.54 -13.64 3.13
CA ALA A 54 -0.05 -12.45 2.45
C ALA A 54 1.48 -12.31 2.54
N VAL A 55 2.06 -12.58 3.71
CA VAL A 55 3.52 -12.53 3.91
C VAL A 55 4.21 -13.49 2.94
N TYR A 56 3.69 -14.70 2.80
CA TYR A 56 4.24 -15.72 1.93
C TYR A 56 4.22 -15.27 0.46
N VAL A 57 3.10 -14.70 0.01
CA VAL A 57 2.95 -14.22 -1.37
C VAL A 57 3.87 -13.02 -1.64
N HIS A 58 4.05 -12.16 -0.64
CA HIS A 58 4.86 -10.95 -0.74
C HIS A 58 6.37 -11.27 -0.79
N ASP A 59 6.81 -12.36 -0.17
CA ASP A 59 8.23 -12.69 0.00
C ASP A 59 8.89 -13.01 -1.35
N PRO A 60 9.93 -12.24 -1.77
CA PRO A 60 10.59 -12.49 -3.05
C PRO A 60 11.39 -13.79 -3.10
N ASN A 61 11.68 -14.39 -1.93
CA ASN A 61 12.42 -15.66 -1.86
C ASN A 61 11.54 -16.88 -2.08
N VAL A 62 10.21 -16.70 -2.16
CA VAL A 62 9.27 -17.78 -2.42
C VAL A 62 8.90 -17.77 -3.91
N PRO A 63 9.31 -18.77 -4.70
CA PRO A 63 8.98 -18.81 -6.14
C PRO A 63 7.47 -18.93 -6.33
N GLN A 64 6.93 -18.17 -7.26
CA GLN A 64 5.51 -18.21 -7.55
C GLN A 64 5.23 -17.63 -8.94
N THR A 65 4.28 -18.25 -9.65
CA THR A 65 3.81 -17.75 -10.93
C THR A 65 2.48 -17.04 -10.73
N PHE A 66 2.36 -15.85 -11.27
CA PHE A 66 1.15 -15.04 -11.15
C PHE A 66 0.39 -15.00 -12.48
N ARG A 67 -0.94 -15.04 -12.40
CA ARG A 67 -1.81 -14.93 -13.57
C ARG A 67 -1.91 -13.49 -14.06
N ARG A 68 -1.92 -12.53 -13.14
CA ARG A 68 -2.06 -11.11 -13.45
C ARG A 68 -0.71 -10.57 -13.93
N ALA A 69 -0.70 -9.94 -15.11
CA ALA A 69 0.54 -9.43 -15.70
C ALA A 69 1.23 -8.38 -14.82
N THR A 70 0.47 -7.60 -14.06
CA THR A 70 1.00 -6.55 -13.17
C THR A 70 1.42 -7.07 -11.80
N ALA A 71 1.06 -8.32 -11.46
CA ALA A 71 1.38 -8.88 -10.15
C ALA A 71 2.88 -9.10 -10.00
N GLN A 72 3.39 -8.80 -8.81
CA GLN A 72 4.80 -9.00 -8.51
C GLN A 72 5.00 -9.25 -7.03
N LYS A 73 6.13 -9.88 -6.69
CA LYS A 73 6.55 -10.03 -5.30
C LYS A 73 6.84 -8.66 -4.69
N GLU A 74 6.76 -8.57 -3.38
CA GLU A 74 6.93 -7.31 -2.65
C GLU A 74 5.97 -6.23 -3.12
N PHE A 75 4.74 -6.63 -3.47
CA PHE A 75 3.76 -5.73 -4.08
C PHE A 75 3.45 -4.51 -3.20
N LEU A 76 3.43 -4.66 -1.88
CA LEU A 76 3.17 -3.54 -0.98
C LEU A 76 4.35 -2.57 -0.97
N THR A 77 5.56 -3.09 -0.83
CA THR A 77 6.79 -2.28 -0.84
C THR A 77 6.94 -1.54 -2.18
N LYS A 78 6.78 -2.27 -3.28
CA LYS A 78 6.93 -1.67 -4.61
C LYS A 78 5.84 -0.68 -4.93
N GLY A 79 4.62 -0.91 -4.43
CA GLY A 79 3.53 0.04 -4.60
C GLY A 79 3.86 1.40 -4.02
N PHE A 80 4.44 1.44 -2.84
CA PHE A 80 4.84 2.69 -2.20
C PHE A 80 6.11 3.27 -2.80
N GLU A 81 7.09 2.44 -3.18
CA GLU A 81 8.30 2.91 -3.84
C GLU A 81 8.01 3.59 -5.16
N ASP A 82 7.18 2.97 -6.00
CA ASP A 82 6.87 3.48 -7.33
C ASP A 82 6.04 4.75 -7.30
N THR A 83 5.34 5.02 -6.21
CA THR A 83 4.51 6.21 -6.04
C THR A 83 5.15 7.25 -5.12
N ARG A 84 6.38 7.04 -4.71
CA ARG A 84 7.07 7.90 -3.73
C ARG A 84 7.05 9.38 -4.11
N ASP A 85 7.42 9.70 -5.34
CA ASP A 85 7.46 11.08 -5.79
C ASP A 85 6.08 11.72 -5.81
N LEU A 86 5.08 10.95 -6.24
CA LEU A 86 3.70 11.42 -6.26
C LEU A 86 3.19 11.65 -4.83
N ILE A 87 3.49 10.74 -3.91
CA ILE A 87 3.13 10.88 -2.50
C ILE A 87 3.77 12.14 -1.91
N ASP A 88 5.07 12.35 -2.15
CA ASP A 88 5.78 13.53 -1.64
C ASP A 88 5.16 14.83 -2.15
N ARG A 89 4.84 14.90 -3.44
CA ARG A 89 4.20 16.07 -4.03
C ARG A 89 2.80 16.29 -3.46
N THR A 90 2.05 15.22 -3.26
CA THR A 90 0.69 15.30 -2.72
C THR A 90 0.72 15.79 -1.27
N ILE A 91 1.64 15.28 -0.46
CA ILE A 91 1.79 15.72 0.94
C ILE A 91 2.14 17.20 0.98
N LYS A 92 3.08 17.64 0.17
CA LYS A 92 3.47 19.06 0.11
C LYS A 92 2.28 19.94 -0.28
N LYS A 93 1.49 19.52 -1.25
CA LYS A 93 0.31 20.25 -1.69
C LYS A 93 -0.74 20.36 -0.58
N GLU A 94 -1.01 19.24 0.10
CA GLU A 94 -2.03 19.20 1.16
C GLU A 94 -1.59 19.99 2.40
N MET A 95 -0.30 20.06 2.68
CA MET A 95 0.24 20.78 3.83
C MET A 95 0.48 22.27 3.53
N SER A 96 0.43 22.67 2.29
CA SER A 96 0.64 24.04 1.86
C SER A 96 -0.57 24.91 2.22
N LEU A 97 -0.33 26.19 2.48
CA LEU A 97 -1.38 27.16 2.79
C LEU A 97 -1.87 27.87 1.56
#